data_aa385182c0153b7dfd148549980bf360
#
_entry.id   aa385182c0153b7dfd148549980bf360
#
_cell.length_a   1.000
_cell.length_b   1.000
_cell.length_c   1.000
_cell.angle_alpha   90.00
_cell.angle_beta   90.00
_cell.angle_gamma   90.00
#
_symmetry.space_group_name_H-M   'P 1'
#
loop_
_entity.id
_entity.type
_entity.pdbx_description
1 polymer ?
#
loop_
_entity_poly.entity_id
_entity_poly.type
_entity_poly.pdbx_seq_one_letter_code
_entity_poly.pdbx_strand_id
1 'polypeptide(L)'
;DVVSVGSGGALESAVVYISKIKQGKDWAEEMKGQFELDQRGCKFVPKTYVVKRGAKMKVANKDPVSHNVHSYEVKGRSRITVFNSGQPAGSEFVKPVRMRRKGSHGLKLECDIHNFMHGWMFVAENPYYSVTGKDGAFSIGDLPPGDYELGVWHPVLGEQSTKVTIAAGAKAAATFQYK
;
A
#
# COMPACT_ATOMS: atom_id res chain seq x y z
N ASP A 1 -13.67 -5.37 -5.12
CA ASP A 1 -12.56 -5.65 -4.20
C ASP A 1 -12.97 -6.84 -3.33
N VAL A 2 -12.05 -7.78 -3.15
CA VAL A 2 -12.29 -9.03 -2.40
C VAL A 2 -11.38 -9.06 -1.19
N VAL A 3 -11.94 -9.41 -0.04
CA VAL A 3 -11.16 -9.71 1.16
C VAL A 3 -10.71 -11.16 1.07
N SER A 4 -9.41 -11.40 1.05
CA SER A 4 -8.85 -12.76 1.03
C SER A 4 -8.62 -13.23 2.46
N VAL A 5 -9.31 -14.31 2.83
CA VAL A 5 -9.26 -14.88 4.18
C VAL A 5 -8.74 -16.31 4.08
N GLY A 6 -7.64 -16.58 4.77
CA GLY A 6 -7.03 -17.91 4.89
C GLY A 6 -7.71 -18.78 5.96
N SER A 7 -7.09 -19.89 6.28
CA SER A 7 -7.56 -20.80 7.32
C SER A 7 -7.62 -20.10 8.70
N GLY A 8 -8.65 -20.41 9.48
CA GLY A 8 -8.80 -19.82 10.83
C GLY A 8 -9.14 -18.32 10.86
N GLY A 9 -9.56 -17.73 9.74
CA GLY A 9 -9.89 -16.30 9.67
C GLY A 9 -8.67 -15.39 9.45
N ALA A 10 -7.52 -15.94 9.04
CA ALA A 10 -6.30 -15.19 8.77
C ALA A 10 -6.49 -14.21 7.60
N LEU A 11 -6.16 -12.93 7.79
CA LEU A 11 -6.31 -11.90 6.76
C LEU A 11 -5.03 -11.77 5.91
N GLU A 12 -5.16 -12.06 4.61
CA GLU A 12 -4.08 -11.89 3.62
C GLU A 12 -4.03 -10.46 3.09
N SER A 13 -2.84 -10.01 2.69
CA SER A 13 -2.61 -8.71 2.03
C SER A 13 -2.93 -7.47 2.86
N ALA A 14 -3.00 -7.59 4.18
CA ALA A 14 -3.00 -6.44 5.06
C ALA A 14 -1.56 -5.91 5.23
N VAL A 15 -1.40 -4.59 5.30
CA VAL A 15 -0.11 -3.95 5.54
C VAL A 15 -0.02 -3.55 6.99
N VAL A 16 0.88 -4.19 7.74
CA VAL A 16 1.21 -3.81 9.12
C VAL A 16 2.42 -2.89 9.09
N TYR A 17 2.39 -1.76 9.78
CA TYR A 17 3.39 -0.71 9.66
C TYR A 17 3.60 0.07 10.95
N ILE A 18 4.78 0.67 11.09
CA ILE A 18 5.07 1.65 12.15
C ILE A 18 4.68 3.03 11.66
N SER A 19 3.77 3.72 12.37
CA SER A 19 3.24 5.02 11.95
C SER A 19 4.33 6.10 11.89
N LYS A 20 5.24 6.12 12.87
CA LYS A 20 6.32 7.11 12.95
C LYS A 20 7.56 6.50 13.58
N ILE A 21 8.71 6.87 13.04
CA ILE A 21 9.99 6.53 13.60
C ILE A 21 10.95 7.72 13.47
N LYS A 22 11.78 7.96 14.49
CA LYS A 22 12.76 9.06 14.48
C LYS A 22 14.09 8.63 13.88
N GLN A 23 14.51 7.42 14.15
CA GLN A 23 15.77 6.83 13.70
C GLN A 23 15.54 5.36 13.37
N GLY A 24 16.24 4.83 12.39
CA GLY A 24 16.10 3.43 12.02
C GLY A 24 16.88 3.09 10.76
N LYS A 25 16.59 1.92 10.20
CA LYS A 25 17.19 1.45 8.96
C LYS A 25 16.79 2.31 7.76
N ASP A 26 17.63 2.27 6.74
CA ASP A 26 17.32 2.87 5.45
C ASP A 26 16.34 1.99 4.65
N TRP A 27 15.79 2.55 3.59
CA TRP A 27 14.96 1.82 2.64
C TRP A 27 15.77 0.74 1.92
N ALA A 28 15.18 -0.40 1.69
CA ALA A 28 15.75 -1.41 0.81
C ALA A 28 15.95 -0.85 -0.61
N GLU A 29 16.98 -1.29 -1.33
CA GLU A 29 17.37 -0.72 -2.62
C GLU A 29 16.22 -0.76 -3.64
N GLU A 30 15.44 -1.84 -3.68
CA GLU A 30 14.28 -1.98 -4.56
C GLU A 30 13.18 -0.93 -4.31
N MET A 31 13.15 -0.34 -3.10
CA MET A 31 12.19 0.70 -2.73
C MET A 31 12.69 2.12 -3.00
N LYS A 32 13.97 2.28 -3.34
CA LYS A 32 14.58 3.59 -3.64
C LYS A 32 14.35 4.03 -5.08
N GLY A 33 14.09 3.08 -5.96
CA GLY A 33 13.93 3.30 -7.39
C GLY A 33 12.52 3.72 -7.82
N GLN A 34 12.32 3.62 -9.11
CA GLN A 34 11.02 3.77 -9.76
C GLN A 34 10.30 2.43 -9.68
N PHE A 35 9.04 2.43 -9.23
CA PHE A 35 8.24 1.23 -9.31
C PHE A 35 7.37 1.22 -10.58
N GLU A 36 7.05 0.05 -11.08
CA GLU A 36 6.25 -0.13 -12.29
C GLU A 36 4.85 -0.62 -11.97
N LEU A 37 3.87 0.02 -12.60
CA LEU A 37 2.48 -0.37 -12.62
C LEU A 37 2.08 -0.65 -14.06
N ASP A 38 1.82 -1.90 -14.37
CA ASP A 38 1.31 -2.29 -15.70
C ASP A 38 -0.21 -2.31 -15.72
N GLN A 39 -0.77 -2.02 -16.89
CA GLN A 39 -2.14 -2.34 -17.25
C GLN A 39 -2.10 -3.47 -18.26
N ARG A 40 -2.60 -4.64 -17.87
CA ARG A 40 -2.53 -5.84 -18.68
C ARG A 40 -3.79 -6.70 -18.49
N GLY A 41 -4.45 -7.06 -19.58
CA GLY A 41 -5.70 -7.80 -19.56
C GLY A 41 -6.81 -7.04 -18.82
N CYS A 42 -6.89 -5.72 -19.01
CA CYS A 42 -7.79 -4.81 -18.31
C CYS A 42 -7.69 -4.93 -16.77
N LYS A 43 -6.48 -5.04 -16.26
CA LYS A 43 -6.17 -5.09 -14.81
C LYS A 43 -4.95 -4.24 -14.51
N PHE A 44 -4.92 -3.62 -13.34
CA PHE A 44 -3.70 -3.09 -12.75
C PHE A 44 -2.86 -4.24 -12.21
N VAL A 45 -1.57 -4.29 -12.59
CA VAL A 45 -0.65 -5.36 -12.19
C VAL A 45 0.61 -4.75 -11.56
N PRO A 46 0.85 -5.12 -10.33
CA PRO A 46 0.01 -5.90 -9.44
C PRO A 46 -1.20 -5.12 -8.92
N LYS A 47 -2.18 -5.86 -8.36
CA LYS A 47 -3.43 -5.29 -7.86
C LYS A 47 -3.26 -4.51 -6.56
N THR A 48 -2.30 -4.89 -5.72
CA THR A 48 -1.99 -4.24 -4.44
C THR A 48 -0.48 -4.11 -4.27
N TYR A 49 -0.03 -2.93 -3.84
CA TYR A 49 1.38 -2.58 -3.65
C TYR A 49 1.66 -1.85 -2.36
N VAL A 50 2.87 -2.02 -1.83
CA VAL A 50 3.49 -1.05 -0.93
C VAL A 50 4.48 -0.22 -1.72
N VAL A 51 4.37 1.11 -1.62
CA VAL A 51 5.27 2.05 -2.28
C VAL A 51 5.80 3.07 -1.28
N LYS A 52 7.04 3.51 -1.48
CA LYS A 52 7.63 4.60 -0.70
C LYS A 52 6.96 5.92 -1.04
N ARG A 53 6.68 6.74 -0.03
CA ARG A 53 6.21 8.12 -0.23
C ARG A 53 7.20 8.90 -1.08
N GLY A 54 6.73 9.55 -2.14
CA GLY A 54 7.55 10.31 -3.08
C GLY A 54 8.27 9.49 -4.13
N ALA A 55 8.13 8.16 -4.14
CA ALA A 55 8.66 7.32 -5.23
C ALA A 55 8.09 7.74 -6.58
N LYS A 56 8.82 7.48 -7.65
CA LYS A 56 8.33 7.63 -9.01
C LYS A 56 7.56 6.38 -9.40
N MET A 57 6.36 6.54 -9.91
CA MET A 57 5.54 5.49 -10.48
C MET A 57 5.57 5.58 -12.00
N LYS A 58 6.12 4.58 -12.67
CA LYS A 58 5.97 4.37 -14.10
C LYS A 58 4.70 3.56 -14.33
N VAL A 59 3.79 4.09 -15.12
CA VAL A 59 2.58 3.39 -15.53
C VAL A 59 2.66 3.07 -17.01
N ALA A 60 2.54 1.80 -17.35
CA ALA A 60 2.57 1.33 -18.73
C ALA A 60 1.25 0.65 -19.10
N ASN A 61 0.66 1.07 -20.22
CA ASN A 61 -0.49 0.37 -20.82
C ASN A 61 0.01 -0.70 -21.79
N LYS A 62 -0.05 -1.97 -21.38
CA LYS A 62 0.35 -3.13 -22.20
C LYS A 62 -0.80 -3.76 -22.96
N ASP A 63 -2.00 -3.19 -22.84
CA ASP A 63 -3.19 -3.65 -23.56
C ASP A 63 -3.32 -2.97 -24.92
N PRO A 64 -4.01 -3.62 -25.88
CA PRO A 64 -4.29 -3.05 -27.20
C PRO A 64 -5.43 -2.03 -27.21
N VAL A 65 -5.94 -1.66 -26.02
CA VAL A 65 -7.04 -0.72 -25.83
C VAL A 65 -6.63 0.43 -24.93
N SER A 66 -7.33 1.55 -25.04
CA SER A 66 -7.09 2.71 -24.17
C SER A 66 -7.65 2.47 -22.76
N HIS A 67 -6.92 2.97 -21.77
CA HIS A 67 -7.32 3.05 -20.37
C HIS A 67 -7.22 4.49 -19.87
N ASN A 68 -7.56 4.71 -18.62
CA ASN A 68 -7.09 5.84 -17.85
C ASN A 68 -6.67 5.37 -16.45
N VAL A 69 -5.84 6.13 -15.80
CA VAL A 69 -5.48 5.89 -14.39
C VAL A 69 -6.01 7.06 -13.58
N HIS A 70 -7.10 6.83 -12.89
CA HIS A 70 -7.67 7.75 -11.92
C HIS A 70 -7.22 7.32 -10.53
N SER A 71 -6.36 8.13 -9.93
CA SER A 71 -5.79 7.87 -8.60
C SER A 71 -6.49 8.71 -7.55
N TYR A 72 -6.94 8.05 -6.49
CA TYR A 72 -7.59 8.68 -5.34
C TYR A 72 -6.82 8.39 -4.06
N GLU A 73 -6.55 9.43 -3.28
CA GLU A 73 -6.18 9.27 -1.89
C GLU A 73 -7.43 8.95 -1.07
N VAL A 74 -7.40 7.83 -0.35
CA VAL A 74 -8.53 7.34 0.45
C VAL A 74 -8.17 7.41 1.94
N LYS A 75 -9.06 8.00 2.73
CA LYS A 75 -9.00 8.00 4.21
C LYS A 75 -10.39 7.83 4.78
N GLY A 76 -10.66 6.69 5.39
CA GLY A 76 -12.02 6.30 5.78
C GLY A 76 -12.98 6.31 4.58
N ARG A 77 -14.08 7.02 4.68
CA ARG A 77 -15.07 7.17 3.59
C ARG A 77 -14.75 8.28 2.60
N SER A 78 -13.73 9.10 2.88
CA SER A 78 -13.36 10.25 2.04
C SER A 78 -12.34 9.85 1.00
N ARG A 79 -12.56 10.29 -0.24
CA ARG A 79 -11.57 10.17 -1.33
C ARG A 79 -11.35 11.51 -2.01
N ILE A 80 -10.10 11.76 -2.40
CA ILE A 80 -9.68 12.98 -3.10
C ILE A 80 -8.87 12.55 -4.32
N THR A 81 -9.22 13.02 -5.50
CA THR A 81 -8.44 12.80 -6.72
C THR A 81 -7.02 13.34 -6.54
N VAL A 82 -6.04 12.50 -6.76
CA VAL A 82 -4.61 12.87 -6.83
C VAL A 82 -4.24 13.25 -8.25
N PHE A 83 -4.57 12.39 -9.20
CA PHE A 83 -4.50 12.66 -10.64
C PHE A 83 -5.49 11.78 -11.40
N ASN A 84 -5.81 12.20 -12.64
CA ASN A 84 -6.49 11.40 -13.63
C ASN A 84 -5.75 11.58 -14.97
N SER A 85 -5.32 10.50 -15.60
CA SER A 85 -4.56 10.53 -16.85
C SER A 85 -5.06 9.47 -17.81
N GLY A 86 -5.52 9.93 -18.98
CA GLY A 86 -5.81 9.04 -20.09
C GLY A 86 -4.53 8.35 -20.59
N GLN A 87 -4.65 7.12 -21.04
CA GLN A 87 -3.52 6.31 -21.46
C GLN A 87 -3.88 5.47 -22.69
N PRO A 88 -3.49 5.92 -23.90
CA PRO A 88 -3.64 5.14 -25.13
C PRO A 88 -2.93 3.78 -25.05
N ALA A 89 -3.33 2.85 -25.90
CA ALA A 89 -2.65 1.57 -26.06
C ALA A 89 -1.15 1.73 -26.26
N GLY A 90 -0.35 0.94 -25.56
CA GLY A 90 1.12 0.92 -25.67
C GLY A 90 1.84 2.15 -25.10
N SER A 91 1.12 3.12 -24.52
CA SER A 91 1.71 4.33 -23.96
C SER A 91 2.20 4.14 -22.51
N GLU A 92 3.08 5.04 -22.08
CA GLU A 92 3.56 5.07 -20.69
C GLU A 92 3.70 6.51 -20.18
N PHE A 93 3.64 6.67 -18.85
CA PHE A 93 3.96 7.93 -18.20
C PHE A 93 4.60 7.68 -16.83
N VAL A 94 5.23 8.72 -16.27
CA VAL A 94 5.79 8.70 -14.91
C VAL A 94 5.14 9.78 -14.08
N LYS A 95 4.68 9.40 -12.88
CA LYS A 95 4.12 10.32 -11.88
C LYS A 95 4.75 10.07 -10.51
N PRO A 96 4.99 11.12 -9.71
CA PRO A 96 5.39 10.92 -8.31
C PRO A 96 4.18 10.43 -7.48
N VAL A 97 4.43 9.48 -6.58
CA VAL A 97 3.46 9.04 -5.59
C VAL A 97 3.35 10.10 -4.50
N ARG A 98 2.26 10.84 -4.50
CA ARG A 98 2.02 11.94 -3.55
C ARG A 98 0.75 11.68 -2.75
N MET A 99 0.82 11.99 -1.45
CA MET A 99 -0.34 12.04 -0.56
C MET A 99 -0.59 13.49 -0.20
N ARG A 100 -1.85 13.91 -0.23
CA ARG A 100 -2.27 15.29 0.08
C ARG A 100 -2.52 15.50 1.56
N ARG A 101 -2.97 14.44 2.26
CA ARG A 101 -3.30 14.47 3.68
C ARG A 101 -2.22 13.81 4.51
N LYS A 102 -1.93 14.38 5.68
CA LYS A 102 -1.02 13.78 6.65
C LYS A 102 -1.66 12.54 7.27
N GLY A 103 -0.87 11.46 7.41
CA GLY A 103 -1.31 10.20 7.98
C GLY A 103 -2.39 9.50 7.14
N SER A 104 -2.37 9.72 5.82
CA SER A 104 -3.13 8.95 4.85
C SER A 104 -2.16 8.02 4.12
N HIS A 105 -2.53 6.76 3.95
CA HIS A 105 -1.67 5.74 3.37
C HIS A 105 -2.27 5.07 2.12
N GLY A 106 -3.60 5.07 1.97
CA GLY A 106 -4.28 4.39 0.88
C GLY A 106 -4.41 5.23 -0.39
N LEU A 107 -3.88 4.73 -1.51
CA LEU A 107 -4.21 5.20 -2.86
C LEU A 107 -5.02 4.13 -3.58
N LYS A 108 -6.22 4.49 -4.02
CA LYS A 108 -7.04 3.67 -4.92
C LYS A 108 -6.74 4.07 -6.37
N LEU A 109 -6.63 3.08 -7.23
CA LEU A 109 -6.55 3.25 -8.67
C LEU A 109 -7.82 2.72 -9.32
N GLU A 110 -8.39 3.46 -10.22
CA GLU A 110 -9.56 3.07 -11.01
C GLU A 110 -9.32 3.42 -12.48
N CYS A 111 -9.96 2.70 -13.36
CA CYS A 111 -10.11 3.07 -14.76
C CYS A 111 -11.55 3.51 -15.00
N ASP A 112 -11.76 4.77 -15.37
CA ASP A 112 -13.12 5.30 -15.61
C ASP A 112 -13.76 4.71 -16.87
N ILE A 113 -12.95 4.16 -17.79
CA ILE A 113 -13.41 3.49 -19.01
C ILE A 113 -13.87 2.06 -18.70
N HIS A 114 -13.17 1.37 -17.78
CA HIS A 114 -13.41 -0.02 -17.41
C HIS A 114 -13.66 -0.11 -15.89
N ASN A 115 -14.90 0.02 -15.48
CA ASN A 115 -15.33 0.14 -14.08
C ASN A 115 -14.98 -1.05 -13.16
N PHE A 116 -14.60 -2.20 -13.73
CA PHE A 116 -14.15 -3.39 -13.01
C PHE A 116 -12.63 -3.38 -12.75
N MET A 117 -11.89 -2.41 -13.31
CA MET A 117 -10.43 -2.33 -13.21
C MET A 117 -10.03 -1.46 -12.01
N HIS A 118 -9.60 -2.11 -10.94
CA HIS A 118 -9.20 -1.47 -9.68
C HIS A 118 -7.84 -1.96 -9.20
N GLY A 119 -7.12 -1.08 -8.51
CA GLY A 119 -5.89 -1.38 -7.81
C GLY A 119 -5.74 -0.54 -6.54
N TRP A 120 -4.82 -0.95 -5.67
CA TRP A 120 -4.55 -0.26 -4.42
C TRP A 120 -3.05 -0.15 -4.15
N MET A 121 -2.65 0.96 -3.54
CA MET A 121 -1.30 1.15 -3.04
C MET A 121 -1.35 1.59 -1.60
N PHE A 122 -0.52 0.96 -0.76
CA PHE A 122 -0.17 1.49 0.54
C PHE A 122 1.06 2.37 0.40
N VAL A 123 0.96 3.63 0.81
CA VAL A 123 2.07 4.59 0.74
C VAL A 123 2.79 4.61 2.09
N ALA A 124 3.91 3.91 2.15
CA ALA A 124 4.73 3.81 3.35
C ALA A 124 5.58 5.07 3.57
N GLU A 125 5.64 5.54 4.81
CA GLU A 125 6.43 6.72 5.20
C GLU A 125 7.83 6.34 5.74
N ASN A 126 8.02 5.08 6.09
CA ASN A 126 9.29 4.52 6.59
C ASN A 126 9.40 3.03 6.22
N PRO A 127 10.59 2.41 6.32
CA PRO A 127 10.83 1.04 5.89
C PRO A 127 10.36 -0.05 6.88
N TYR A 128 9.63 0.32 7.94
CA TYR A 128 9.13 -0.61 8.94
C TYR A 128 7.70 -1.00 8.67
N TYR A 129 7.53 -1.93 7.75
CA TYR A 129 6.24 -2.54 7.40
C TYR A 129 6.40 -4.02 7.04
N SER A 130 5.29 -4.73 7.04
CA SER A 130 5.17 -6.11 6.58
C SER A 130 3.80 -6.31 5.95
N VAL A 131 3.73 -7.14 4.92
CA VAL A 131 2.45 -7.53 4.30
C VAL A 131 2.09 -8.92 4.79
N THR A 132 0.86 -9.12 5.26
CA THR A 132 0.43 -10.41 5.76
C THR A 132 0.27 -11.43 4.63
N GLY A 133 0.77 -12.65 4.87
CA GLY A 133 0.58 -13.79 4.02
C GLY A 133 -0.78 -14.47 4.23
N LYS A 134 -0.95 -15.64 3.63
CA LYS A 134 -2.18 -16.46 3.74
C LYS A 134 -2.50 -16.93 5.16
N ASP A 135 -1.49 -16.98 6.01
CA ASP A 135 -1.60 -17.30 7.44
C ASP A 135 -1.89 -16.10 8.33
N GLY A 136 -1.99 -14.89 7.74
CA GLY A 136 -2.18 -13.64 8.45
C GLY A 136 -0.97 -13.18 9.28
N ALA A 137 0.14 -13.89 9.20
CA ALA A 137 1.34 -13.57 9.95
C ALA A 137 2.10 -12.37 9.34
N PHE A 138 2.75 -11.60 10.21
CA PHE A 138 3.64 -10.51 9.85
C PHE A 138 4.88 -10.48 10.76
N SER A 139 5.95 -9.87 10.27
CA SER A 139 7.16 -9.62 11.05
C SER A 139 7.82 -8.33 10.57
N ILE A 140 8.18 -7.46 11.51
CA ILE A 140 8.92 -6.21 11.26
C ILE A 140 10.22 -6.31 12.02
N GLY A 141 11.32 -6.51 11.30
CA GLY A 141 12.66 -6.63 11.88
C GLY A 141 13.39 -5.30 12.05
N ASP A 142 14.49 -5.34 12.83
CA ASP A 142 15.44 -4.24 13.03
C ASP A 142 14.81 -2.95 13.60
N LEU A 143 13.73 -3.10 14.37
CA LEU A 143 13.08 -1.97 15.03
C LEU A 143 13.88 -1.63 16.29
N PRO A 144 14.39 -0.39 16.43
CA PRO A 144 15.10 0.03 17.64
C PRO A 144 14.23 -0.08 18.89
N PRO A 145 14.81 -0.23 20.09
CA PRO A 145 14.04 -0.16 21.33
C PRO A 145 13.26 1.15 21.46
N GLY A 146 12.03 1.08 21.93
CA GLY A 146 11.17 2.25 22.08
C GLY A 146 9.68 1.93 22.08
N ASP A 147 8.88 2.98 22.21
CA ASP A 147 7.41 2.93 22.13
C ASP A 147 6.96 3.37 20.76
N TYR A 148 6.09 2.57 20.15
CA TYR A 148 5.62 2.76 18.79
C TYR A 148 4.10 2.66 18.69
N GLU A 149 3.55 3.33 17.70
CA GLU A 149 2.21 3.08 17.20
C GLU A 149 2.32 2.12 16.00
N LEU A 150 1.82 0.89 16.20
CA LEU A 150 1.72 -0.13 15.18
C LEU A 150 0.35 -0.03 14.51
N GLY A 151 0.33 0.26 13.22
CA GLY A 151 -0.87 0.31 12.40
C GLY A 151 -1.05 -0.94 11.57
N VAL A 152 -2.28 -1.25 11.20
CA VAL A 152 -2.63 -2.20 10.14
C VAL A 152 -3.61 -1.54 9.18
N TRP A 153 -3.35 -1.69 7.89
CA TRP A 153 -4.20 -1.18 6.82
C TRP A 153 -4.60 -2.30 5.88
N HIS A 154 -5.89 -2.31 5.52
CA HIS A 154 -6.41 -3.16 4.47
C HIS A 154 -7.30 -2.32 3.54
N PRO A 155 -7.21 -2.47 2.20
CA PRO A 155 -7.90 -1.60 1.24
C PRO A 155 -9.43 -1.57 1.40
N VAL A 156 -10.02 -2.65 1.89
CA VAL A 156 -11.47 -2.78 2.06
C VAL A 156 -11.88 -2.58 3.52
N LEU A 157 -11.10 -3.12 4.47
CA LEU A 157 -11.45 -3.12 5.90
C LEU A 157 -10.98 -1.85 6.63
N GLY A 158 -10.14 -1.02 5.98
CA GLY A 158 -9.65 0.23 6.56
C GLY A 158 -8.44 0.06 7.47
N GLU A 159 -8.30 0.96 8.43
CA GLU A 159 -7.14 1.05 9.32
C GLU A 159 -7.52 0.81 10.78
N GLN A 160 -6.60 0.18 11.52
CA GLN A 160 -6.60 0.09 12.98
C GLN A 160 -5.19 0.37 13.49
N SER A 161 -5.03 0.74 14.77
CA SER A 161 -3.71 0.89 15.39
C SER A 161 -3.72 0.44 16.85
N THR A 162 -2.53 0.10 17.34
CA THR A 162 -2.28 -0.23 18.74
C THR A 162 -0.89 0.26 19.14
N LYS A 163 -0.65 0.42 20.43
CA LYS A 163 0.68 0.76 20.95
C LYS A 163 1.47 -0.51 21.24
N VAL A 164 2.75 -0.50 20.91
CA VAL A 164 3.70 -1.57 21.21
C VAL A 164 4.99 -0.99 21.78
N THR A 165 5.57 -1.67 22.77
CA THR A 165 6.85 -1.33 23.34
C THR A 165 7.86 -2.40 22.96
N ILE A 166 9.00 -2.00 22.41
CA ILE A 166 10.13 -2.87 22.07
C ILE A 166 11.24 -2.63 23.07
N ALA A 167 11.56 -3.61 23.89
CA ALA A 167 12.74 -3.57 24.75
C ALA A 167 13.99 -4.03 23.98
N ALA A 168 15.18 -3.65 24.46
CA ALA A 168 16.44 -4.04 23.84
C ALA A 168 16.59 -5.57 23.76
N GLY A 169 16.83 -6.10 22.57
CA GLY A 169 16.97 -7.54 22.30
C GLY A 169 15.68 -8.36 22.41
N ALA A 170 14.54 -7.73 22.66
CA ALA A 170 13.25 -8.42 22.82
C ALA A 170 12.41 -8.43 21.54
N LYS A 171 11.45 -9.37 21.49
CA LYS A 171 10.38 -9.40 20.49
C LYS A 171 9.07 -9.01 21.18
N ALA A 172 8.24 -8.24 20.51
CA ALA A 172 6.87 -7.98 20.93
C ALA A 172 5.90 -8.67 19.96
N ALA A 173 4.76 -9.10 20.47
CA ALA A 173 3.67 -9.67 19.67
C ALA A 173 2.47 -8.73 19.68
N ALA A 174 1.76 -8.67 18.56
CA ALA A 174 0.51 -7.93 18.44
C ALA A 174 -0.46 -8.71 17.54
N THR A 175 -1.76 -8.59 17.82
CA THR A 175 -2.82 -9.18 17.01
C THR A 175 -3.85 -8.12 16.69
N PHE A 176 -4.32 -8.10 15.45
CA PHE A 176 -5.41 -7.24 15.00
C PHE A 176 -6.61 -8.10 14.62
N GLN A 177 -7.81 -7.62 14.92
CA GLN A 177 -9.06 -8.25 14.52
C GLN A 177 -9.95 -7.23 13.82
N TYR A 178 -10.34 -7.54 12.60
CA TYR A 178 -11.42 -6.83 11.91
C TYR A 178 -12.75 -7.53 12.20
N LYS A 179 -13.76 -6.73 12.48
CA LYS A 179 -15.12 -7.19 12.75
C LYS A 179 -16.01 -7.03 11.53
#